data_be20f195634cecd4e1908641a8e99fd6
#
_entry.id   be20f195634cecd4e1908641a8e99fd6
#
_cell.length_a   1.000
_cell.length_b   1.000
_cell.length_c   1.000
_cell.angle_alpha   90.00
_cell.angle_beta   90.00
_cell.angle_gamma   90.00
#
_symmetry.space_group_name_H-M   'P 1'
#
loop_
_entity.id
_entity.type
_entity.pdbx_description
1 polymer ?
#
loop_
_entity_poly.entity_id
_entity_poly.type
_entity_poly.pdbx_seq_one_letter_code
_entity_poly.pdbx_strand_id
1 'polypeptide(L)'
;MKSSLDSTLNNTILTSYADILAAPICALINNSLRQSIVPTQWKVARITPILKCSPVRDIETDLRPIAITCPVSKVAEVFAGRLFNEFCDTDFDEHQFDSVAGTSTTLALVKLLHLIFEASDDNTNIIRILFKDFTRAFDMIDHNIISRKLADYNCPLILRNWILSFLSDRVQFVKAGDCISDCLDIHAGAPQGTRAGPNCFKLLIKDLSFSLPFVKYVDDVSVLSVSHSIVTTIVYNCG
;
A
#
# COMPACT_ATOMS: atom_id res chain seq x y z
N MET A 1 10.37 -28.74 -1.95
CA MET A 1 9.33 -28.85 -2.99
C MET A 1 9.38 -27.56 -3.81
N LYS A 2 10.03 -27.57 -4.98
CA LYS A 2 10.09 -26.39 -5.85
C LYS A 2 8.68 -26.17 -6.42
N SER A 3 7.87 -25.34 -5.78
CA SER A 3 6.61 -24.89 -6.35
C SER A 3 6.93 -24.01 -7.53
N SER A 4 6.72 -24.49 -8.74
CA SER A 4 6.80 -23.65 -9.93
C SER A 4 5.66 -22.62 -9.83
N LEU A 5 5.99 -21.37 -9.54
CA LEU A 5 5.12 -20.22 -9.73
C LEU A 5 4.99 -19.82 -11.22
N ASP A 6 5.40 -20.65 -12.13
CA ASP A 6 4.84 -20.73 -13.46
C ASP A 6 3.42 -21.27 -13.29
N SER A 7 2.56 -20.42 -12.73
CA SER A 7 1.14 -20.71 -12.63
C SER A 7 0.66 -20.95 -14.06
N THR A 8 0.16 -22.15 -14.32
CA THR A 8 -0.49 -22.51 -15.59
C THR A 8 -1.61 -21.52 -15.96
N LEU A 9 -2.11 -20.76 -14.99
CA LEU A 9 -3.06 -19.66 -15.15
C LEU A 9 -2.32 -18.32 -15.23
N ASN A 10 -1.82 -17.96 -16.40
CA ASN A 10 -1.30 -16.63 -16.68
C ASN A 10 -2.44 -15.66 -17.10
N ASN A 11 -2.12 -14.37 -17.17
CA ASN A 11 -3.11 -13.34 -17.52
C ASN A 11 -3.75 -13.58 -18.89
N THR A 12 -3.01 -14.11 -19.86
CA THR A 12 -3.51 -14.41 -21.21
C THR A 12 -4.60 -15.49 -21.15
N ILE A 13 -4.37 -16.57 -20.41
CA ILE A 13 -5.36 -17.66 -20.23
C ILE A 13 -6.60 -17.12 -19.51
N LEU A 14 -6.42 -16.33 -18.43
CA LEU A 14 -7.54 -15.75 -17.71
C LEU A 14 -8.40 -14.82 -18.60
N THR A 15 -7.77 -14.07 -19.47
CA THR A 15 -8.48 -13.17 -20.41
C THR A 15 -9.15 -13.95 -21.52
N SER A 16 -8.43 -14.89 -22.16
CA SER A 16 -8.95 -15.63 -23.32
C SER A 16 -10.09 -16.60 -22.97
N TYR A 17 -10.12 -17.11 -21.73
CA TYR A 17 -11.12 -18.06 -21.25
C TYR A 17 -11.95 -17.50 -20.09
N ALA A 18 -12.13 -16.16 -20.05
CA ALA A 18 -12.82 -15.48 -18.96
C ALA A 18 -14.24 -16.04 -18.73
N ASP A 19 -14.99 -16.30 -19.77
CA ASP A 19 -16.37 -16.79 -19.69
C ASP A 19 -16.46 -18.18 -19.02
N ILE A 20 -15.48 -19.03 -19.29
CA ILE A 20 -15.44 -20.40 -18.71
C ILE A 20 -14.89 -20.35 -17.28
N LEU A 21 -13.88 -19.53 -17.02
CA LEU A 21 -13.16 -19.47 -15.77
C LEU A 21 -13.84 -18.58 -14.71
N ALA A 22 -14.74 -17.69 -15.11
CA ALA A 22 -15.40 -16.75 -14.19
C ALA A 22 -16.14 -17.47 -13.06
N ALA A 23 -16.97 -18.47 -13.36
CA ALA A 23 -17.75 -19.18 -12.35
C ALA A 23 -16.88 -19.94 -11.33
N PRO A 24 -15.91 -20.78 -11.71
CA PRO A 24 -15.06 -21.47 -10.75
C PRO A 24 -14.15 -20.51 -9.96
N ILE A 25 -13.63 -19.44 -10.57
CA ILE A 25 -12.83 -18.44 -9.86
C ILE A 25 -13.69 -17.68 -8.86
N CYS A 26 -14.91 -17.28 -9.23
CA CYS A 26 -15.86 -16.64 -8.34
C CYS A 26 -16.18 -17.54 -7.13
N ALA A 27 -16.44 -18.82 -7.35
CA ALA A 27 -16.68 -19.80 -6.28
C ALA A 27 -15.46 -19.93 -5.34
N LEU A 28 -14.26 -19.97 -5.88
CA LEU A 28 -13.02 -20.05 -5.11
C LEU A 28 -12.80 -18.79 -4.24
N ILE A 29 -13.00 -17.60 -4.81
CA ILE A 29 -12.85 -16.33 -4.11
C ILE A 29 -13.92 -16.20 -3.01
N ASN A 30 -15.17 -16.52 -3.32
CA ASN A 30 -16.25 -16.49 -2.34
C ASN A 30 -16.00 -17.44 -1.17
N ASN A 31 -15.50 -18.66 -1.44
CA ASN A 31 -15.14 -19.59 -0.38
C ASN A 31 -13.99 -19.07 0.48
N SER A 32 -12.95 -18.49 -0.13
CA SER A 32 -11.84 -17.87 0.57
C SER A 32 -12.32 -16.75 1.50
N LEU A 33 -13.18 -15.85 1.00
CA LEU A 33 -13.75 -14.75 1.79
C LEU A 33 -14.64 -15.28 2.94
N ARG A 34 -15.55 -16.21 2.66
CA ARG A 34 -16.47 -16.78 3.69
C ARG A 34 -15.71 -17.49 4.80
N GLN A 35 -14.64 -18.20 4.46
CA GLN A 35 -13.80 -18.91 5.44
C GLN A 35 -12.78 -18.00 6.09
N SER A 36 -12.62 -16.77 5.60
CA SER A 36 -11.56 -15.84 6.04
C SER A 36 -10.14 -16.43 5.87
N ILE A 37 -9.95 -17.30 4.89
CA ILE A 37 -8.69 -18.00 4.65
C ILE A 37 -8.19 -17.69 3.24
N VAL A 38 -6.99 -17.16 3.14
CA VAL A 38 -6.29 -16.99 1.87
C VAL A 38 -5.51 -18.26 1.55
N PRO A 39 -5.74 -18.90 0.39
CA PRO A 39 -4.99 -20.09 -0.02
C PRO A 39 -3.48 -19.88 0.00
N THR A 40 -2.72 -20.87 0.45
CA THR A 40 -1.25 -20.77 0.57
C THR A 40 -0.57 -20.44 -0.75
N GLN A 41 -1.10 -20.93 -1.89
CA GLN A 41 -0.58 -20.63 -3.22
C GLN A 41 -0.69 -19.13 -3.57
N TRP A 42 -1.64 -18.39 -2.97
CA TRP A 42 -1.79 -16.96 -3.18
C TRP A 42 -0.82 -16.13 -2.32
N LYS A 43 -0.25 -16.74 -1.28
CA LYS A 43 0.69 -16.11 -0.35
C LYS A 43 2.14 -16.15 -0.84
N VAL A 44 2.41 -16.90 -1.89
CA VAL A 44 3.76 -16.98 -2.48
C VAL A 44 3.96 -15.83 -3.46
N ALA A 45 5.05 -15.09 -3.31
CA ALA A 45 5.42 -13.99 -4.19
C ALA A 45 6.78 -14.23 -4.86
N ARG A 46 6.83 -13.99 -6.16
CA ARG A 46 8.09 -13.88 -6.88
C ARG A 46 8.52 -12.42 -6.89
N ILE A 47 9.66 -12.12 -6.30
CA ILE A 47 10.23 -10.78 -6.33
C ILE A 47 11.03 -10.58 -7.61
N THR A 48 10.69 -9.53 -8.33
CA THR A 48 11.45 -9.07 -9.51
C THR A 48 12.03 -7.71 -9.17
N PRO A 49 13.37 -7.60 -9.07
CA PRO A 49 14.01 -6.32 -8.81
C PRO A 49 13.90 -5.41 -10.03
N ILE A 50 13.37 -4.20 -9.83
CA ILE A 50 13.27 -3.15 -10.86
C ILE A 50 14.21 -2.01 -10.48
N LEU A 51 14.94 -1.49 -11.46
CA LEU A 51 15.88 -0.38 -11.27
C LEU A 51 15.12 0.90 -10.88
N LYS A 52 15.56 1.57 -9.81
CA LYS A 52 15.20 2.96 -9.49
C LYS A 52 16.10 3.94 -10.23
N CYS A 53 17.40 3.60 -10.34
CA CYS A 53 18.43 4.41 -11.00
C CYS A 53 19.42 3.51 -11.74
N SER A 54 20.17 4.09 -12.65
CA SER A 54 21.24 3.42 -13.41
C SER A 54 22.45 4.33 -13.46
N PRO A 55 23.67 3.83 -13.17
CA PRO A 55 23.99 2.45 -12.78
C PRO A 55 23.58 2.14 -11.34
N VAL A 56 23.34 0.86 -11.04
CA VAL A 56 23.10 0.37 -9.68
C VAL A 56 24.41 0.43 -8.90
N ARG A 57 24.40 1.08 -7.74
CA ARG A 57 25.55 1.19 -6.82
C ARG A 57 25.29 0.38 -5.54
N ASP A 58 24.05 0.37 -5.09
CA ASP A 58 23.60 -0.34 -3.91
C ASP A 58 22.30 -1.09 -4.22
N ILE A 59 22.34 -2.41 -4.00
CA ILE A 59 21.19 -3.30 -4.26
C ILE A 59 20.02 -2.97 -3.33
N GLU A 60 20.26 -2.54 -2.09
CA GLU A 60 19.18 -2.28 -1.12
C GLU A 60 18.41 -0.99 -1.41
N THR A 61 19.09 0.01 -1.94
CA THR A 61 18.49 1.35 -2.15
C THR A 61 18.09 1.60 -3.60
N ASP A 62 18.83 1.04 -4.57
CA ASP A 62 18.68 1.35 -5.99
C ASP A 62 17.72 0.41 -6.73
N LEU A 63 17.20 -0.62 -6.05
CA LEU A 63 16.22 -1.55 -6.59
C LEU A 63 14.86 -1.42 -5.88
N ARG A 64 13.79 -1.64 -6.65
CA ARG A 64 12.43 -1.84 -6.12
C ARG A 64 12.09 -3.31 -6.18
N PRO A 65 11.81 -3.99 -5.04
CA PRO A 65 11.43 -5.39 -5.01
C PRO A 65 9.93 -5.56 -5.35
N ILE A 66 9.60 -5.64 -6.63
CA ILE A 66 8.20 -5.80 -7.04
C ILE A 66 7.76 -7.24 -6.87
N ALA A 67 6.73 -7.44 -6.05
CA ALA A 67 6.14 -8.74 -5.77
C ALA A 67 5.13 -9.13 -6.86
N ILE A 68 5.43 -10.21 -7.57
CA ILE A 68 4.51 -10.83 -8.53
C ILE A 68 3.82 -11.98 -7.83
N THR A 69 2.52 -11.81 -7.58
CA THR A 69 1.64 -12.79 -6.95
C THR A 69 0.78 -13.54 -7.97
N CYS A 70 0.11 -14.61 -7.54
CA CYS A 70 -0.83 -15.37 -8.35
C CYS A 70 -1.91 -14.46 -8.96
N PRO A 71 -2.22 -14.55 -10.26
CA PRO A 71 -3.24 -13.72 -10.90
C PRO A 71 -4.63 -13.82 -10.25
N VAL A 72 -5.03 -15.01 -9.79
CA VAL A 72 -6.31 -15.20 -9.08
C VAL A 72 -6.32 -14.47 -7.73
N SER A 73 -5.18 -14.41 -7.03
CA SER A 73 -5.03 -13.59 -5.82
C SER A 73 -5.32 -12.12 -6.11
N LYS A 74 -4.79 -11.58 -7.22
CA LYS A 74 -5.03 -10.18 -7.62
C LYS A 74 -6.51 -9.91 -7.90
N VAL A 75 -7.24 -10.87 -8.48
CA VAL A 75 -8.69 -10.76 -8.64
C VAL A 75 -9.40 -10.75 -7.28
N ALA A 76 -9.02 -11.65 -6.37
CA ALA A 76 -9.58 -11.67 -5.00
C ALA A 76 -9.31 -10.36 -4.24
N GLU A 77 -8.11 -9.79 -4.39
CA GLU A 77 -7.74 -8.51 -3.80
C GLU A 77 -8.60 -7.34 -4.31
N VAL A 78 -9.10 -7.38 -5.56
CA VAL A 78 -10.03 -6.37 -6.08
C VAL A 78 -11.34 -6.38 -5.30
N PHE A 79 -11.89 -7.57 -5.05
CA PHE A 79 -13.15 -7.70 -4.32
C PHE A 79 -12.97 -7.37 -2.83
N ALA A 80 -11.93 -7.92 -2.20
CA ALA A 80 -11.61 -7.60 -0.81
C ALA A 80 -11.31 -6.10 -0.62
N GLY A 81 -10.62 -5.47 -1.57
CA GLY A 81 -10.32 -4.04 -1.54
C GLY A 81 -11.55 -3.15 -1.67
N ARG A 82 -12.56 -3.56 -2.47
CA ARG A 82 -13.85 -2.84 -2.53
C ARG A 82 -14.57 -2.88 -1.18
N LEU A 83 -14.69 -4.08 -0.61
CA LEU A 83 -15.29 -4.25 0.72
C LEU A 83 -14.50 -3.48 1.79
N PHE A 84 -13.18 -3.50 1.73
CA PHE A 84 -12.32 -2.73 2.63
C PHE A 84 -12.63 -1.23 2.56
N ASN A 85 -12.74 -0.67 1.37
CA ASN A 85 -13.03 0.75 1.19
C ASN A 85 -14.43 1.11 1.70
N GLU A 86 -15.43 0.26 1.50
CA GLU A 86 -16.79 0.48 2.05
C GLU A 86 -16.79 0.66 3.58
N PHE A 87 -15.90 -0.02 4.30
CA PHE A 87 -15.83 0.06 5.77
C PHE A 87 -14.78 1.04 6.29
N CYS A 88 -13.68 1.22 5.59
CA CYS A 88 -12.56 2.02 6.07
C CYS A 88 -12.58 3.46 5.54
N ASP A 89 -13.32 3.76 4.48
CA ASP A 89 -13.45 5.11 3.91
C ASP A 89 -14.65 5.88 4.46
N THR A 90 -15.37 5.36 5.48
CA THR A 90 -16.51 6.04 6.12
C THR A 90 -16.12 7.39 6.74
N ASP A 91 -14.87 7.51 7.22
CA ASP A 91 -14.27 8.77 7.63
C ASP A 91 -13.17 9.14 6.63
N PHE A 92 -13.54 9.91 5.63
CA PHE A 92 -12.62 10.36 4.59
C PHE A 92 -11.48 11.18 5.20
N ASP A 93 -10.24 10.74 4.98
CA ASP A 93 -9.06 11.54 5.31
C ASP A 93 -8.83 12.56 4.19
N GLU A 94 -9.30 13.78 4.38
CA GLU A 94 -9.22 14.87 3.39
C GLU A 94 -7.77 15.26 3.03
N HIS A 95 -6.80 14.82 3.80
CA HIS A 95 -5.39 15.07 3.56
C HIS A 95 -4.71 13.97 2.73
N GLN A 96 -5.37 12.82 2.50
CA GLN A 96 -4.82 11.70 1.73
C GLN A 96 -5.31 11.73 0.29
N PHE A 97 -4.39 11.82 -0.67
CA PHE A 97 -4.68 11.93 -2.10
C PHE A 97 -4.30 10.67 -2.91
N ASP A 98 -3.87 9.60 -2.26
CA ASP A 98 -3.65 8.31 -2.94
C ASP A 98 -4.65 7.27 -2.48
N SER A 99 -4.98 6.35 -3.41
CA SER A 99 -5.89 5.21 -3.16
C SER A 99 -7.28 5.63 -2.65
N VAL A 100 -7.69 6.86 -2.93
CA VAL A 100 -9.01 7.43 -2.64
C VAL A 100 -9.71 7.74 -3.97
N ALA A 101 -10.97 7.37 -4.09
CA ALA A 101 -11.75 7.61 -5.30
C ALA A 101 -11.87 9.12 -5.60
N GLY A 102 -11.60 9.51 -6.85
CA GLY A 102 -11.67 10.91 -7.29
C GLY A 102 -10.45 11.77 -6.94
N THR A 103 -9.42 11.22 -6.31
CA THR A 103 -8.16 11.93 -6.04
C THR A 103 -7.06 11.55 -7.04
N SER A 104 -5.99 12.33 -7.07
CA SER A 104 -4.83 12.11 -7.94
C SER A 104 -3.60 12.87 -7.44
N THR A 105 -2.43 12.54 -7.98
CA THR A 105 -1.19 13.29 -7.76
C THR A 105 -1.36 14.77 -8.09
N THR A 106 -2.08 15.07 -9.18
CA THR A 106 -2.36 16.45 -9.59
C THR A 106 -3.16 17.20 -8.54
N LEU A 107 -4.19 16.57 -7.96
CA LEU A 107 -4.98 17.19 -6.89
C LEU A 107 -4.17 17.40 -5.61
N ALA A 108 -3.29 16.47 -5.26
CA ALA A 108 -2.36 16.64 -4.14
C ALA A 108 -1.46 17.87 -4.34
N LEU A 109 -0.89 18.02 -5.53
CA LEU A 109 -0.08 19.18 -5.89
C LEU A 109 -0.88 20.48 -5.90
N VAL A 110 -2.10 20.48 -6.45
CA VAL A 110 -3.00 21.65 -6.43
C VAL A 110 -3.31 22.07 -4.99
N LYS A 111 -3.61 21.09 -4.11
CA LYS A 111 -3.85 21.39 -2.68
C LYS A 111 -2.61 21.98 -2.03
N LEU A 112 -1.43 21.39 -2.26
CA LEU A 112 -0.17 21.91 -1.71
C LEU A 112 0.12 23.34 -2.21
N LEU A 113 -0.03 23.60 -3.51
CA LEU A 113 0.16 24.92 -4.10
C LEU A 113 -0.86 25.92 -3.55
N HIS A 114 -2.12 25.53 -3.38
CA HIS A 114 -3.14 26.39 -2.78
C HIS A 114 -2.74 26.81 -1.37
N LEU A 115 -2.28 25.89 -0.52
CA LEU A 115 -1.78 26.20 0.83
C LEU A 115 -0.59 27.16 0.80
N ILE A 116 0.32 27.01 -0.17
CA ILE A 116 1.48 27.89 -0.35
C ILE A 116 1.02 29.29 -0.75
N PHE A 117 0.13 29.42 -1.74
CA PHE A 117 -0.35 30.72 -2.20
C PHE A 117 -1.16 31.44 -1.14
N GLU A 118 -2.05 30.74 -0.44
CA GLU A 118 -2.80 31.29 0.71
C GLU A 118 -1.86 31.85 1.78
N ALA A 119 -0.79 31.10 2.11
CA ALA A 119 0.22 31.56 3.05
C ALA A 119 1.07 32.72 2.52
N SER A 120 1.17 32.88 1.19
CA SER A 120 1.97 33.94 0.53
C SER A 120 1.23 35.27 0.40
N ASP A 121 -0.07 35.33 0.68
CA ASP A 121 -0.86 36.55 0.57
C ASP A 121 -0.35 37.65 1.54
N ASP A 122 0.29 37.27 2.64
CA ASP A 122 1.06 38.17 3.47
C ASP A 122 2.54 38.13 3.10
N ASN A 123 3.04 39.20 2.50
CA ASN A 123 4.43 39.33 2.05
C ASN A 123 5.48 39.23 3.16
N THR A 124 5.07 39.28 4.44
CA THR A 124 5.96 39.11 5.60
C THR A 124 6.16 37.66 6.00
N ASN A 125 5.39 36.75 5.41
CA ASN A 125 5.44 35.33 5.72
C ASN A 125 6.65 34.63 5.12
N ILE A 126 7.29 33.84 5.95
CA ILE A 126 8.31 32.85 5.53
C ILE A 126 7.66 31.49 5.52
N ILE A 127 7.56 30.91 4.35
CA ILE A 127 6.97 29.59 4.15
C ILE A 127 8.07 28.52 4.12
N ARG A 128 7.91 27.51 4.94
CA ARG A 128 8.79 26.31 4.95
C ARG A 128 7.96 25.09 4.68
N ILE A 129 8.45 24.23 3.82
CA ILE A 129 7.82 22.95 3.51
C ILE A 129 8.76 21.85 3.94
N LEU A 130 8.28 20.95 4.80
CA LEU A 130 8.95 19.71 5.14
C LEU A 130 8.37 18.59 4.29
N PHE A 131 9.21 17.98 3.47
CA PHE A 131 8.90 16.73 2.79
C PHE A 131 9.41 15.57 3.63
N LYS A 132 8.53 14.64 3.99
CA LYS A 132 8.84 13.45 4.79
C LYS A 132 8.46 12.22 4.00
N ASP A 133 9.41 11.30 3.85
CA ASP A 133 9.26 10.00 3.21
C ASP A 133 9.34 8.90 4.27
N PHE A 134 8.52 7.85 4.14
CA PHE A 134 8.57 6.68 5.02
C PHE A 134 9.54 5.64 4.44
N THR A 135 10.62 5.42 5.14
CA THR A 135 11.61 4.39 4.76
C THR A 135 10.97 3.01 4.77
N ARG A 136 11.01 2.30 3.63
CA ARG A 136 10.45 0.94 3.48
C ARG A 136 8.98 0.85 3.92
N ALA A 137 8.17 1.85 3.58
CA ALA A 137 6.78 2.02 4.01
C ALA A 137 5.96 0.72 4.00
N PHE A 138 6.01 -0.03 2.90
CA PHE A 138 5.26 -1.27 2.75
C PHE A 138 5.87 -2.44 3.52
N ASP A 139 7.18 -2.50 3.67
CA ASP A 139 7.88 -3.61 4.33
C ASP A 139 7.77 -3.51 5.86
N MET A 140 7.49 -2.30 6.38
CA MET A 140 7.39 -2.01 7.82
C MET A 140 5.96 -2.02 8.37
N ILE A 141 4.97 -2.43 7.59
CA ILE A 141 3.58 -2.53 8.05
C ILE A 141 3.47 -3.60 9.15
N ASP A 142 3.12 -3.17 10.36
CA ASP A 142 2.84 -4.06 11.50
C ASP A 142 1.42 -4.63 11.39
N HIS A 143 1.31 -5.94 11.28
CA HIS A 143 0.03 -6.64 11.15
C HIS A 143 -0.85 -6.49 12.41
N ASN A 144 -0.25 -6.30 13.60
CA ASN A 144 -1.01 -6.07 14.84
C ASN A 144 -1.65 -4.68 14.84
N ILE A 145 -0.96 -3.66 14.31
CA ILE A 145 -1.52 -2.32 14.16
C ILE A 145 -2.68 -2.36 13.16
N ILE A 146 -2.50 -3.04 12.01
CA ILE A 146 -3.58 -3.22 11.03
C ILE A 146 -4.78 -3.93 11.67
N SER A 147 -4.55 -5.00 12.45
CA SER A 147 -5.62 -5.73 13.15
C SER A 147 -6.43 -4.84 14.10
N ARG A 148 -5.74 -4.00 14.89
CA ARG A 148 -6.38 -3.03 15.80
C ARG A 148 -7.21 -2.02 15.02
N LYS A 149 -6.60 -1.35 14.05
CA LYS A 149 -7.27 -0.32 13.26
C LYS A 149 -8.50 -0.85 12.52
N LEU A 150 -8.42 -2.05 11.94
CA LEU A 150 -9.58 -2.70 11.34
C LEU A 150 -10.72 -2.93 12.34
N ALA A 151 -10.39 -3.20 13.62
CA ALA A 151 -11.40 -3.33 14.67
C ALA A 151 -12.02 -1.97 15.02
N ASP A 152 -11.20 -0.93 15.15
CA ASP A 152 -11.64 0.43 15.49
C ASP A 152 -12.61 1.00 14.44
N TYR A 153 -12.42 0.64 13.17
CA TYR A 153 -13.34 0.99 12.07
C TYR A 153 -14.54 0.05 11.91
N ASN A 154 -14.80 -0.83 12.89
CA ASN A 154 -15.89 -1.81 12.85
C ASN A 154 -15.89 -2.68 11.57
N CYS A 155 -14.72 -2.95 11.02
CA CYS A 155 -14.58 -3.83 9.86
C CYS A 155 -15.13 -5.22 10.20
N PRO A 156 -16.02 -5.81 9.36
CA PRO A 156 -16.58 -7.13 9.60
C PRO A 156 -15.49 -8.16 9.89
N LEU A 157 -15.71 -8.99 10.91
CA LEU A 157 -14.71 -9.97 11.37
C LEU A 157 -14.22 -10.88 10.23
N ILE A 158 -15.12 -11.26 9.33
CA ILE A 158 -14.80 -12.08 8.16
C ILE A 158 -13.75 -11.37 7.27
N LEU A 159 -13.97 -10.11 6.96
CA LEU A 159 -13.06 -9.33 6.10
C LEU A 159 -11.74 -9.04 6.83
N ARG A 160 -11.81 -8.66 8.11
CA ARG A 160 -10.64 -8.45 8.95
C ARG A 160 -9.74 -9.68 8.99
N ASN A 161 -10.31 -10.86 9.28
CA ASN A 161 -9.56 -12.10 9.33
C ASN A 161 -9.00 -12.49 7.96
N TRP A 162 -9.74 -12.21 6.88
CA TRP A 162 -9.24 -12.44 5.52
C TRP A 162 -8.02 -11.56 5.20
N ILE A 163 -8.06 -10.26 5.55
CA ILE A 163 -6.93 -9.35 5.37
C ILE A 163 -5.71 -9.82 6.18
N LEU A 164 -5.91 -10.20 7.44
CA LEU A 164 -4.84 -10.72 8.28
C LEU A 164 -4.28 -12.04 7.72
N SER A 165 -5.15 -12.94 7.25
CA SER A 165 -4.72 -14.15 6.55
C SER A 165 -3.94 -13.85 5.26
N PHE A 166 -4.29 -12.77 4.54
CA PHE A 166 -3.55 -12.35 3.35
C PHE A 166 -2.14 -11.87 3.68
N LEU A 167 -1.98 -11.17 4.80
CA LEU A 167 -0.69 -10.62 5.24
C LEU A 167 0.22 -11.66 5.89
N SER A 168 -0.35 -12.68 6.58
CA SER A 168 0.39 -13.66 7.37
C SER A 168 0.89 -14.85 6.54
N ASP A 169 1.92 -15.53 7.05
CA ASP A 169 2.48 -16.78 6.49
C ASP A 169 2.83 -16.66 5.00
N ARG A 170 3.36 -15.52 4.61
CA ARG A 170 3.79 -15.28 3.24
C ARG A 170 5.19 -15.78 3.00
N VAL A 171 5.41 -16.22 1.76
CA VAL A 171 6.72 -16.71 1.31
C VAL A 171 7.12 -15.94 0.05
N GLN A 172 8.39 -15.57 -0.05
CA GLN A 172 8.91 -14.94 -1.24
C GLN A 172 10.24 -15.55 -1.69
N PHE A 173 10.50 -15.44 -2.99
CA PHE A 173 11.79 -15.73 -3.59
C PHE A 173 12.11 -14.69 -4.67
N VAL A 174 13.39 -14.46 -4.92
CA VAL A 174 13.86 -13.54 -5.95
C VAL A 174 14.13 -14.30 -7.25
N LYS A 175 13.69 -13.75 -8.38
CA LYS A 175 14.08 -14.19 -9.71
C LYS A 175 14.72 -13.04 -10.47
N ALA A 176 15.99 -13.21 -10.83
CA ALA A 176 16.78 -12.27 -11.63
C ALA A 176 17.40 -13.03 -12.83
N GLY A 177 16.87 -12.81 -14.03
CA GLY A 177 17.21 -13.60 -15.21
C GLY A 177 16.86 -15.09 -15.00
N ASP A 178 17.85 -15.95 -15.13
CA ASP A 178 17.71 -17.40 -14.93
C ASP A 178 18.00 -17.85 -13.49
N CYS A 179 18.47 -16.93 -12.64
CA CYS A 179 18.77 -17.22 -11.23
C CYS A 179 17.51 -17.12 -10.37
N ILE A 180 17.33 -18.09 -9.47
CA ILE A 180 16.23 -18.16 -8.52
C ILE A 180 16.83 -18.40 -7.13
N SER A 181 16.47 -17.56 -6.16
CA SER A 181 16.87 -17.72 -4.76
C SER A 181 16.09 -18.83 -4.05
N ASP A 182 16.53 -19.18 -2.84
CA ASP A 182 15.70 -19.93 -1.91
C ASP A 182 14.46 -19.12 -1.49
N CYS A 183 13.44 -19.83 -1.01
CA CYS A 183 12.24 -19.22 -0.45
C CYS A 183 12.52 -18.72 0.97
N LEU A 184 12.03 -17.52 1.30
CA LEU A 184 12.09 -16.93 2.64
C LEU A 184 10.69 -16.62 3.14
N ASP A 185 10.46 -16.88 4.42
CA ASP A 185 9.23 -16.51 5.13
C ASP A 185 9.23 -15.01 5.42
N ILE A 186 8.06 -14.38 5.26
CA ILE A 186 7.86 -12.95 5.51
C ILE A 186 6.92 -12.78 6.69
N HIS A 187 7.40 -12.12 7.74
CA HIS A 187 6.68 -11.97 9.01
C HIS A 187 6.09 -10.58 9.25
N ALA A 188 6.41 -9.60 8.40
CA ALA A 188 5.90 -8.24 8.47
C ALA A 188 5.73 -7.64 7.08
N GLY A 189 5.08 -6.50 6.99
CA GLY A 189 4.91 -5.78 5.73
C GLY A 189 3.76 -6.28 4.87
N ALA A 190 3.59 -5.62 3.73
CA ALA A 190 2.67 -6.01 2.67
C ALA A 190 3.42 -6.07 1.32
N PRO A 191 3.10 -7.03 0.45
CA PRO A 191 3.85 -7.19 -0.80
C PRO A 191 3.69 -5.97 -1.72
N GLN A 192 4.80 -5.38 -2.17
CA GLN A 192 4.79 -4.28 -3.14
C GLN A 192 4.27 -4.78 -4.49
N GLY A 193 3.29 -4.05 -5.07
CA GLY A 193 2.65 -4.41 -6.33
C GLY A 193 1.35 -5.23 -6.18
N THR A 194 0.87 -5.40 -4.95
CA THR A 194 -0.48 -5.89 -4.65
C THR A 194 -1.45 -4.73 -4.44
N ARG A 195 -2.75 -4.98 -4.49
CA ARG A 195 -3.77 -3.97 -4.17
C ARG A 195 -4.00 -3.82 -2.66
N ALA A 196 -3.76 -4.86 -1.91
CA ALA A 196 -3.92 -4.84 -0.46
C ALA A 196 -2.83 -4.00 0.24
N GLY A 197 -1.62 -3.93 -0.33
CA GLY A 197 -0.52 -3.13 0.23
C GLY A 197 -0.89 -1.66 0.45
N PRO A 198 -1.26 -0.90 -0.61
CA PRO A 198 -1.68 0.50 -0.47
C PRO A 198 -2.85 0.69 0.50
N ASN A 199 -3.85 -0.21 0.51
CA ASN A 199 -4.97 -0.14 1.44
C ASN A 199 -4.52 -0.30 2.90
N CYS A 200 -3.63 -1.25 3.18
CA CYS A 200 -3.07 -1.43 4.53
C CYS A 200 -2.22 -0.23 4.95
N PHE A 201 -1.42 0.32 4.05
CA PHE A 201 -0.61 1.50 4.35
C PHE A 201 -1.48 2.74 4.58
N LYS A 202 -2.49 2.98 3.73
CA LYS A 202 -3.48 4.03 3.93
C LYS A 202 -4.14 3.94 5.31
N LEU A 203 -4.56 2.74 5.72
CA LEU A 203 -5.11 2.51 7.05
C LEU A 203 -4.09 2.76 8.16
N LEU A 204 -2.83 2.38 7.96
CA LEU A 204 -1.75 2.56 8.94
C LEU A 204 -1.55 4.03 9.28
N ILE A 205 -1.56 4.93 8.27
CA ILE A 205 -1.30 6.35 8.44
C ILE A 205 -2.56 7.21 8.51
N LYS A 206 -3.76 6.60 8.58
CA LYS A 206 -5.03 7.35 8.55
C LYS A 206 -5.15 8.34 9.71
N ASP A 207 -4.71 7.99 10.90
CA ASP A 207 -4.70 8.83 12.11
C ASP A 207 -3.46 9.74 12.23
N LEU A 208 -2.51 9.66 11.29
CA LEU A 208 -1.40 10.59 11.25
C LEU A 208 -1.91 12.01 10.97
N SER A 209 -1.72 12.89 11.92
CA SER A 209 -2.13 14.30 11.85
C SER A 209 -1.02 15.23 12.32
N PHE A 210 -1.10 16.47 11.89
CA PHE A 210 -0.18 17.54 12.29
C PHE A 210 -0.98 18.75 12.72
N SER A 211 -0.45 19.55 13.62
CA SER A 211 -1.02 20.84 14.00
C SER A 211 -0.86 21.93 12.91
N LEU A 212 -0.10 21.63 11.87
CA LEU A 212 0.17 22.49 10.72
C LEU A 212 -0.54 21.94 9.49
N PRO A 213 -0.85 22.77 8.47
CA PRO A 213 -1.38 22.28 7.21
C PRO A 213 -0.48 21.23 6.57
N PHE A 214 -1.06 20.16 6.06
CA PHE A 214 -0.30 19.05 5.46
C PHE A 214 -1.08 18.35 4.34
N VAL A 215 -0.34 17.62 3.52
CA VAL A 215 -0.86 16.79 2.43
C VAL A 215 -0.15 15.45 2.48
N LYS A 216 -0.91 14.35 2.36
CA LYS A 216 -0.40 12.97 2.26
C LYS A 216 -0.63 12.43 0.85
N TYR A 217 0.39 11.78 0.30
CA TYR A 217 0.29 11.02 -0.95
C TYR A 217 1.09 9.74 -0.85
N VAL A 218 0.41 8.60 -0.65
CA VAL A 218 0.99 7.30 -0.30
C VAL A 218 1.88 7.44 0.95
N ASP A 219 3.18 7.26 0.78
CA ASP A 219 4.25 7.37 1.79
C ASP A 219 4.88 8.76 1.87
N ASP A 220 4.56 9.64 0.93
CA ASP A 220 5.02 11.04 0.97
C ASP A 220 4.09 11.91 1.82
N VAL A 221 4.66 12.68 2.74
CA VAL A 221 3.94 13.67 3.54
C VAL A 221 4.61 15.03 3.40
N SER A 222 3.83 16.04 3.02
CA SER A 222 4.27 17.43 2.92
C SER A 222 3.61 18.26 4.02
N VAL A 223 4.40 18.85 4.92
CA VAL A 223 3.91 19.69 6.02
C VAL A 223 4.36 21.13 5.78
N LEU A 224 3.41 22.07 5.83
CA LEU A 224 3.64 23.48 5.61
C LEU A 224 3.72 24.25 6.94
N SER A 225 4.78 25.00 7.14
CA SER A 225 4.94 25.92 8.29
C SER A 225 5.07 27.35 7.80
N VAL A 226 4.33 28.25 8.44
CA VAL A 226 4.35 29.68 8.17
C VAL A 226 4.89 30.40 9.41
N SER A 227 5.83 31.33 9.23
CA SER A 227 6.40 32.11 10.30
C SER A 227 6.77 33.53 9.83
N HIS A 228 6.75 34.50 10.73
CA HIS A 228 7.18 35.89 10.45
C HIS A 228 8.68 36.12 10.71
N SER A 229 9.41 35.13 11.17
CA SER A 229 10.84 35.20 11.45
C SER A 229 11.61 33.98 11.01
N ILE A 230 12.90 34.16 10.72
CA ILE A 230 13.80 33.08 10.29
C ILE A 230 14.04 32.06 11.41
N VAL A 231 13.85 32.44 12.67
CA VAL A 231 14.11 31.62 13.86
C VAL A 231 12.80 31.06 14.39
N THR A 232 12.34 29.94 13.84
CA THR A 232 11.27 29.13 14.43
C THR A 232 11.74 27.69 14.50
N THR A 233 11.91 27.18 15.70
CA THR A 233 12.18 25.77 15.94
C THR A 233 10.88 25.00 15.69
N ILE A 234 10.87 24.15 14.68
CA ILE A 234 9.73 23.25 14.41
C ILE A 234 9.87 22.07 15.39
N VAL A 235 9.03 22.06 16.42
CA VAL A 235 8.95 20.92 17.37
C VAL A 235 7.95 19.91 16.80
N TYR A 236 8.42 18.72 16.50
CA TYR A 236 7.57 17.60 16.12
C TYR A 236 7.23 16.79 17.37
N ASN A 237 5.98 16.74 17.75
CA ASN A 237 5.47 15.73 18.67
C ASN A 237 5.08 14.49 17.85
N CYS A 238 5.94 13.49 17.81
CA CYS A 238 5.56 12.15 17.40
C CYS A 238 4.98 11.45 18.64
N GLY A 239 3.65 11.39 18.75
CA GLY A 239 2.96 10.59 19.76
C GLY A 239 2.98 9.11 19.40
#